data_3969c7d54ba00c6a3d2ec35dc2ebe5b4
#
_entry.id   3969c7d54ba00c6a3d2ec35dc2ebe5b4
#
_cell.length_a   1.000
_cell.length_b   1.000
_cell.length_c   1.000
_cell.angle_alpha   90.00
_cell.angle_beta   90.00
_cell.angle_gamma   90.00
#
_symmetry.space_group_name_H-M   'P 1'
#
loop_
_entity.id
_entity.type
_entity.pdbx_description
1 polymer ?
#
loop_
_entity_poly.entity_id
_entity_poly.type
_entity_poly.pdbx_seq_one_letter_code
_entity_poly.pdbx_strand_id
1 'polypeptide(L)'
;MSESFSFTGGAVLTPDGVFETADVHIADGRIVDAPSRDGPRIDCRGRVVLPAIVDVHGDAFELEIHPRPGVDLPLDIAMGAVDRQLVTNGIATAFHGLTISWEPGARGIEAGRTFMDALPALRPSLTADHRVQLRWETFTHDAIHDIAGWLRLDPTPAIAFNDHTTLGLADLRSGNARKLDRWAQRAGVSLDDYVACLEAAGEQSGDVAGRIGEVAAMAARHDAVMLSHDEQTASERRASREIGMRVCEFPLAREVAAEAVAAGEHVVMGAPNVIRGGSHTGAMSAEDAVRDGLCTVLASDYHYPSLLHAAERLVARGVGPLAATWTLVSANPAASMGLDDRGAIEPCRRADIIVLDCSGPWRLVHTVAGGVLTTLGRRLSS
;
A
#
# COMPACT_ATOMS: atom_id res chain seq x y z
N MET A 1 18.79 -10.01 -21.42
CA MET A 1 18.69 -9.03 -22.54
C MET A 1 17.62 -8.07 -22.13
N SER A 2 17.95 -6.79 -22.06
CA SER A 2 16.99 -5.75 -21.70
C SER A 2 15.90 -5.69 -22.78
N GLU A 3 14.65 -5.88 -22.38
CA GLU A 3 13.51 -5.81 -23.30
C GLU A 3 13.24 -4.35 -23.61
N SER A 4 13.29 -4.00 -24.90
CA SER A 4 12.83 -2.71 -25.39
C SER A 4 11.58 -2.88 -26.24
N PHE A 5 10.57 -2.02 -26.03
CA PHE A 5 9.32 -2.03 -26.77
C PHE A 5 8.63 -0.66 -26.72
N SER A 6 7.56 -0.50 -27.47
CA SER A 6 6.78 0.73 -27.45
C SER A 6 5.28 0.47 -27.44
N PHE A 7 4.53 1.22 -26.65
CA PHE A 7 3.09 1.39 -26.80
C PHE A 7 2.83 2.51 -27.81
N THR A 8 1.95 2.30 -28.78
CA THR A 8 1.72 3.24 -29.87
C THR A 8 0.27 3.66 -30.01
N GLY A 9 0.03 4.97 -30.21
CA GLY A 9 -1.27 5.53 -30.55
C GLY A 9 -2.32 5.48 -29.44
N GLY A 10 -1.93 5.25 -28.19
CA GLY A 10 -2.82 5.28 -27.03
C GLY A 10 -3.10 6.69 -26.53
N ALA A 11 -4.18 6.87 -25.76
CA ALA A 11 -4.40 8.08 -24.96
C ALA A 11 -3.54 8.00 -23.69
N VAL A 12 -2.41 8.71 -23.69
CA VAL A 12 -1.43 8.71 -22.57
C VAL A 12 -1.79 9.82 -21.59
N LEU A 13 -1.84 9.47 -20.29
CA LEU A 13 -1.96 10.47 -19.24
C LEU A 13 -0.60 11.13 -19.01
N THR A 14 -0.53 12.43 -19.33
CA THR A 14 0.67 13.24 -19.13
C THR A 14 0.77 13.73 -17.68
N PRO A 15 1.96 14.17 -17.20
CA PRO A 15 2.16 14.62 -15.83
C PRO A 15 1.31 15.81 -15.41
N ASP A 16 0.91 16.67 -16.35
CA ASP A 16 0.02 17.81 -16.15
C ASP A 16 -1.48 17.43 -16.10
N GLY A 17 -1.80 16.13 -16.14
CA GLY A 17 -3.17 15.63 -15.99
C GLY A 17 -4.01 15.70 -17.26
N VAL A 18 -3.39 15.82 -18.42
CA VAL A 18 -4.06 15.85 -19.73
C VAL A 18 -3.87 14.50 -20.44
N PHE A 19 -4.84 14.11 -21.27
CA PHE A 19 -4.70 12.95 -22.14
C PHE A 19 -4.27 13.40 -23.55
N GLU A 20 -3.15 12.84 -24.01
CA GLU A 20 -2.63 13.08 -25.34
C GLU A 20 -2.46 11.77 -26.11
N THR A 21 -2.74 11.78 -27.43
CA THR A 21 -2.41 10.63 -28.27
C THR A 21 -0.91 10.63 -28.53
N ALA A 22 -0.20 9.69 -27.91
CA ALA A 22 1.25 9.62 -27.96
C ALA A 22 1.76 8.17 -28.00
N ASP A 23 3.03 8.02 -28.35
CA ASP A 23 3.76 6.78 -28.18
C ASP A 23 4.58 6.84 -26.88
N VAL A 24 4.68 5.70 -26.19
CA VAL A 24 5.53 5.55 -24.99
C VAL A 24 6.58 4.49 -25.28
N HIS A 25 7.83 4.86 -25.14
CA HIS A 25 8.98 3.99 -25.46
C HIS A 25 9.64 3.50 -24.17
N ILE A 26 9.93 2.23 -24.12
CA ILE A 26 10.54 1.57 -22.96
C ILE A 26 11.85 0.91 -23.40
N ALA A 27 12.90 1.14 -22.65
CA ALA A 27 14.19 0.46 -22.78
C ALA A 27 14.90 0.40 -21.41
N ASP A 28 15.57 -0.70 -21.12
CA ASP A 28 16.36 -0.89 -19.88
C ASP A 28 15.57 -0.60 -18.60
N GLY A 29 14.28 -0.96 -18.59
CA GLY A 29 13.41 -0.75 -17.43
C GLY A 29 12.95 0.69 -17.22
N ARG A 30 13.24 1.60 -18.17
CA ARG A 30 12.91 3.02 -18.08
C ARG A 30 12.11 3.50 -19.28
N ILE A 31 11.40 4.58 -19.08
CA ILE A 31 10.75 5.35 -20.16
C ILE A 31 11.82 6.17 -20.87
N VAL A 32 11.84 6.14 -22.21
CA VAL A 32 12.83 6.82 -23.04
C VAL A 32 12.17 7.70 -24.11
N ASP A 33 12.87 8.71 -24.60
CA ASP A 33 12.35 9.67 -25.59
C ASP A 33 12.16 9.09 -27.00
N ALA A 34 12.90 8.04 -27.33
CA ALA A 34 12.91 7.48 -28.68
C ALA A 34 12.79 5.96 -28.67
N PRO A 35 12.11 5.38 -29.67
CA PRO A 35 11.97 3.93 -29.79
C PRO A 35 13.31 3.26 -30.07
N SER A 36 13.47 2.04 -29.53
CA SER A 36 14.50 1.14 -30.02
C SER A 36 14.22 0.76 -31.48
N ARG A 37 15.28 0.63 -32.31
CA ARG A 37 15.15 0.31 -33.76
C ARG A 37 14.42 -1.02 -33.97
N ASP A 38 14.65 -2.02 -33.13
CA ASP A 38 14.19 -3.39 -33.32
C ASP A 38 13.14 -3.82 -32.25
N GLY A 39 12.69 -2.90 -31.39
CA GLY A 39 11.73 -3.20 -30.34
C GLY A 39 10.30 -3.42 -30.87
N PRO A 40 9.55 -4.39 -30.32
CA PRO A 40 8.16 -4.60 -30.65
C PRO A 40 7.32 -3.32 -30.45
N ARG A 41 6.33 -3.12 -31.32
CA ARG A 41 5.34 -2.06 -31.20
C ARG A 41 3.99 -2.66 -30.86
N ILE A 42 3.39 -2.17 -29.77
CA ILE A 42 2.11 -2.66 -29.25
C ILE A 42 1.06 -1.58 -29.52
N ASP A 43 0.07 -1.91 -30.34
CA ASP A 43 -1.01 -0.99 -30.69
C ASP A 43 -1.95 -0.75 -29.50
N CYS A 44 -2.03 0.50 -29.05
CA CYS A 44 -2.88 0.95 -27.96
C CYS A 44 -3.99 1.90 -28.41
N ARG A 45 -4.28 1.99 -29.72
CA ARG A 45 -5.37 2.83 -30.23
C ARG A 45 -6.70 2.46 -29.59
N GLY A 46 -7.46 3.47 -29.14
CA GLY A 46 -8.71 3.29 -28.40
C GLY A 46 -8.55 2.84 -26.94
N ARG A 47 -7.33 2.83 -26.43
CA ARG A 47 -6.98 2.50 -25.05
C ARG A 47 -6.34 3.66 -24.33
N VAL A 48 -6.36 3.59 -23.00
CA VAL A 48 -5.73 4.57 -22.13
C VAL A 48 -4.43 3.99 -21.58
N VAL A 49 -3.37 4.79 -21.61
CA VAL A 49 -2.04 4.44 -21.07
C VAL A 49 -1.80 5.30 -19.83
N LEU A 50 -1.61 4.67 -18.69
CA LEU A 50 -1.54 5.31 -17.39
C LEU A 50 -0.26 4.89 -16.65
N PRO A 51 0.26 5.69 -15.71
CA PRO A 51 1.23 5.20 -14.73
C PRO A 51 0.65 4.00 -13.99
N ALA A 52 1.45 2.98 -13.71
CA ALA A 52 0.99 1.84 -12.94
C ALA A 52 0.65 2.23 -11.49
N ILE A 53 -0.14 1.38 -10.86
CA ILE A 53 -0.59 1.57 -9.49
C ILE A 53 0.59 1.38 -8.52
N VAL A 54 0.68 2.28 -7.55
CA VAL A 54 1.52 2.19 -6.35
C VAL A 54 0.60 1.96 -5.15
N ASP A 55 0.77 0.85 -4.47
CA ASP A 55 0.02 0.50 -3.26
C ASP A 55 0.87 0.75 -2.03
N VAL A 56 0.43 1.66 -1.17
CA VAL A 56 1.20 2.05 0.03
C VAL A 56 0.93 1.18 1.25
N HIS A 57 -0.17 0.41 1.21
CA HIS A 57 -0.58 -0.46 2.30
C HIS A 57 -1.44 -1.62 1.78
N GLY A 58 -0.82 -2.78 1.65
CA GLY A 58 -1.50 -4.03 1.33
C GLY A 58 -1.16 -5.09 2.35
N ASP A 59 -2.15 -5.70 3.02
CA ASP A 59 -1.97 -6.82 3.93
C ASP A 59 -2.59 -8.14 3.40
N ALA A 60 -3.11 -8.12 2.16
CA ALA A 60 -3.65 -9.32 1.52
C ALA A 60 -2.59 -10.44 1.35
N PHE A 61 -1.30 -10.12 1.36
CA PHE A 61 -0.22 -11.11 1.31
C PHE A 61 -0.26 -12.07 2.51
N GLU A 62 -0.78 -11.63 3.68
CA GLU A 62 -0.93 -12.48 4.85
C GLU A 62 -1.78 -13.73 4.54
N LEU A 63 -2.82 -13.59 3.70
CA LEU A 63 -3.68 -14.71 3.29
C LEU A 63 -3.00 -15.71 2.36
N GLU A 64 -1.99 -15.27 1.62
CA GLU A 64 -1.19 -16.16 0.78
C GLU A 64 -0.16 -16.94 1.61
N ILE A 65 0.36 -16.35 2.69
CA ILE A 65 1.28 -17.02 3.61
C ILE A 65 0.50 -17.91 4.58
N HIS A 66 -0.61 -17.40 5.12
CA HIS A 66 -1.44 -18.03 6.14
C HIS A 66 -2.88 -18.24 5.63
N PRO A 67 -3.13 -19.14 4.67
CA PRO A 67 -4.44 -19.26 3.99
C PRO A 67 -5.57 -19.70 4.92
N ARG A 68 -5.24 -20.28 6.06
CA ARG A 68 -6.17 -20.63 7.16
C ARG A 68 -5.39 -20.81 8.45
N PRO A 69 -6.04 -20.73 9.63
CA PRO A 69 -5.40 -20.95 10.92
C PRO A 69 -4.60 -22.25 10.97
N GLY A 70 -3.33 -22.18 11.41
CA GLY A 70 -2.43 -23.31 11.54
C GLY A 70 -1.88 -23.89 10.23
N VAL A 71 -2.03 -23.18 9.11
CA VAL A 71 -1.46 -23.58 7.80
C VAL A 71 -0.60 -22.46 7.28
N ASP A 72 0.70 -22.73 7.15
CA ASP A 72 1.69 -21.81 6.61
C ASP A 72 2.24 -22.35 5.29
N LEU A 73 2.30 -21.50 4.28
CA LEU A 73 2.94 -21.82 3.00
C LEU A 73 4.38 -21.29 2.98
N PRO A 74 5.29 -21.96 2.25
CA PRO A 74 6.63 -21.43 2.00
C PRO A 74 6.57 -20.02 1.38
N LEU A 75 7.40 -19.10 1.88
CA LEU A 75 7.37 -17.70 1.48
C LEU A 75 7.63 -17.49 -0.03
N ASP A 76 8.48 -18.29 -0.65
CA ASP A 76 8.75 -18.24 -2.09
C ASP A 76 7.48 -18.55 -2.91
N ILE A 77 6.69 -19.53 -2.48
CA ILE A 77 5.42 -19.89 -3.13
C ILE A 77 4.37 -18.81 -2.91
N ALA A 78 4.22 -18.37 -1.66
CA ALA A 78 3.24 -17.35 -1.29
C ALA A 78 3.53 -16.00 -1.98
N MET A 79 4.77 -15.52 -1.92
CA MET A 79 5.16 -14.26 -2.55
C MET A 79 5.10 -14.31 -4.07
N GLY A 80 5.38 -15.47 -4.69
CA GLY A 80 5.12 -15.68 -6.12
C GLY A 80 3.62 -15.61 -6.49
N ALA A 81 2.71 -16.01 -5.59
CA ALA A 81 1.27 -15.84 -5.79
C ALA A 81 0.85 -14.37 -5.61
N VAL A 82 1.40 -13.69 -4.58
CA VAL A 82 1.21 -12.25 -4.35
C VAL A 82 1.66 -11.44 -5.56
N ASP A 83 2.87 -11.68 -6.10
CA ASP A 83 3.40 -10.98 -7.26
C ASP A 83 2.48 -11.07 -8.48
N ARG A 84 1.99 -12.27 -8.77
CA ARG A 84 1.00 -12.47 -9.84
C ARG A 84 -0.28 -11.67 -9.60
N GLN A 85 -0.79 -11.64 -8.37
CA GLN A 85 -1.97 -10.83 -8.04
C GLN A 85 -1.71 -9.33 -8.23
N LEU A 86 -0.56 -8.83 -7.77
CA LEU A 86 -0.18 -7.42 -7.95
C LEU A 86 -0.18 -7.06 -9.42
N VAL A 87 0.62 -7.76 -10.24
CA VAL A 87 0.79 -7.47 -11.67
C VAL A 87 -0.52 -7.60 -12.44
N THR A 88 -1.35 -8.62 -12.14
CA THR A 88 -2.65 -8.80 -12.81
C THR A 88 -3.72 -7.78 -12.40
N ASN A 89 -3.46 -6.99 -11.36
CA ASN A 89 -4.29 -5.85 -10.94
C ASN A 89 -3.66 -4.48 -11.24
N GLY A 90 -2.56 -4.44 -12.02
CA GLY A 90 -1.91 -3.21 -12.44
C GLY A 90 -1.03 -2.56 -11.37
N ILE A 91 -0.71 -3.28 -10.31
CA ILE A 91 0.13 -2.79 -9.20
C ILE A 91 1.58 -3.14 -9.53
N ALA A 92 2.40 -2.12 -9.81
CA ALA A 92 3.82 -2.28 -10.11
C ALA A 92 4.72 -2.09 -8.87
N THR A 93 4.18 -1.47 -7.82
CA THR A 93 4.87 -1.27 -6.53
C THR A 93 3.88 -1.53 -5.41
N ALA A 94 4.25 -2.35 -4.44
CA ALA A 94 3.42 -2.61 -3.26
C ALA A 94 4.26 -2.56 -1.98
N PHE A 95 3.76 -1.82 -0.99
CA PHE A 95 4.24 -1.85 0.38
C PHE A 95 3.40 -2.86 1.17
N HIS A 96 4.02 -3.96 1.56
CA HIS A 96 3.40 -4.96 2.40
C HIS A 96 3.29 -4.46 3.83
N GLY A 97 2.08 -4.34 4.33
CA GLY A 97 1.78 -3.91 5.70
C GLY A 97 2.16 -4.98 6.71
N LEU A 98 3.46 -5.20 6.92
CA LEU A 98 3.99 -6.23 7.80
C LEU A 98 3.79 -5.84 9.26
N THR A 99 2.88 -6.50 9.94
CA THR A 99 2.63 -6.24 11.36
C THR A 99 3.76 -6.80 12.23
N ILE A 100 4.25 -5.98 13.13
CA ILE A 100 5.26 -6.32 14.14
C ILE A 100 4.65 -6.05 15.52
N SER A 101 4.14 -7.11 16.12
CA SER A 101 3.32 -7.03 17.33
C SER A 101 3.78 -8.01 18.42
N TRP A 102 3.34 -7.76 19.63
CA TRP A 102 3.41 -8.71 20.75
C TRP A 102 2.46 -9.91 20.57
N GLU A 103 1.54 -9.83 19.61
CA GLU A 103 0.62 -10.94 19.31
C GLU A 103 1.41 -12.20 18.89
N PRO A 104 1.01 -13.39 19.35
CA PRO A 104 1.59 -14.62 18.81
C PRO A 104 1.17 -14.88 17.36
N GLY A 105 1.90 -15.75 16.68
CA GLY A 105 1.56 -16.22 15.33
C GLY A 105 1.94 -15.24 14.23
N ALA A 106 1.09 -15.13 13.20
CA ALA A 106 1.38 -14.49 11.92
C ALA A 106 1.78 -13.00 12.01
N ARG A 107 1.40 -12.30 13.07
CA ARG A 107 1.67 -10.87 13.29
C ARG A 107 2.71 -10.61 14.38
N GLY A 108 3.30 -11.67 14.91
CA GLY A 108 4.35 -11.58 15.93
C GLY A 108 5.72 -11.23 15.36
N ILE A 109 6.65 -10.89 16.25
CA ILE A 109 8.03 -10.49 15.90
C ILE A 109 8.73 -11.58 15.05
N GLU A 110 8.56 -12.86 15.39
CA GLU A 110 9.22 -13.97 14.69
C GLU A 110 8.74 -14.12 13.24
N ALA A 111 7.44 -13.93 12.99
CA ALA A 111 6.92 -13.90 11.62
C ALA A 111 7.50 -12.72 10.84
N GLY A 112 7.61 -11.55 11.50
CA GLY A 112 8.26 -10.37 10.94
C GLY A 112 9.74 -10.62 10.58
N ARG A 113 10.51 -11.24 11.46
CA ARG A 113 11.91 -11.63 11.19
C ARG A 113 12.01 -12.56 9.99
N THR A 114 11.19 -13.61 9.98
CA THR A 114 11.18 -14.59 8.88
C THR A 114 10.88 -13.90 7.53
N PHE A 115 9.91 -12.98 7.49
CA PHE A 115 9.57 -12.25 6.27
C PHE A 115 10.69 -11.31 5.82
N MET A 116 11.24 -10.52 6.75
CA MET A 116 12.29 -9.53 6.45
C MET A 116 13.60 -10.20 6.02
N ASP A 117 13.93 -11.38 6.54
CA ASP A 117 15.11 -12.14 6.15
C ASP A 117 14.95 -12.77 4.76
N ALA A 118 13.74 -13.22 4.41
CA ALA A 118 13.50 -13.91 3.14
C ALA A 118 13.31 -12.95 1.96
N LEU A 119 12.61 -11.83 2.14
CA LEU A 119 12.19 -10.94 1.05
C LEU A 119 13.35 -10.45 0.16
N PRO A 120 14.54 -10.05 0.67
CA PRO A 120 15.65 -9.61 -0.17
C PRO A 120 16.12 -10.67 -1.18
N ALA A 121 16.11 -11.95 -0.78
CA ALA A 121 16.49 -13.06 -1.65
C ALA A 121 15.40 -13.39 -2.70
N LEU A 122 14.14 -13.09 -2.41
CA LEU A 122 13.01 -13.35 -3.31
C LEU A 122 12.84 -12.26 -4.38
N ARG A 123 13.11 -10.99 -4.04
CA ARG A 123 12.90 -9.83 -4.94
C ARG A 123 13.41 -10.02 -6.37
N PRO A 124 14.60 -10.59 -6.64
CA PRO A 124 15.09 -10.75 -8.01
C PRO A 124 14.21 -11.66 -8.89
N SER A 125 13.37 -12.49 -8.30
CA SER A 125 12.44 -13.41 -9.00
C SER A 125 11.01 -12.85 -9.13
N LEU A 126 10.74 -11.69 -8.53
CA LEU A 126 9.43 -11.03 -8.54
C LEU A 126 9.41 -9.92 -9.58
N THR A 127 8.23 -9.65 -10.14
CA THR A 127 8.04 -8.67 -11.22
C THR A 127 7.73 -7.28 -10.68
N ALA A 128 6.81 -7.18 -9.71
CA ALA A 128 6.51 -5.93 -9.02
C ALA A 128 7.65 -5.54 -8.07
N ASP A 129 7.72 -4.25 -7.72
CA ASP A 129 8.62 -3.77 -6.66
C ASP A 129 7.98 -4.02 -5.29
N HIS A 130 8.40 -5.10 -4.64
CA HIS A 130 7.93 -5.50 -3.32
C HIS A 130 8.70 -4.75 -2.22
N ARG A 131 8.02 -3.86 -1.54
CA ARG A 131 8.52 -3.06 -0.42
C ARG A 131 7.81 -3.44 0.87
N VAL A 132 8.27 -2.90 1.98
CA VAL A 132 7.70 -3.17 3.31
C VAL A 132 7.29 -1.87 3.98
N GLN A 133 6.11 -1.88 4.56
CA GLN A 133 5.67 -0.95 5.57
C GLN A 133 5.65 -1.73 6.90
N LEU A 134 6.58 -1.42 7.80
CA LEU A 134 6.60 -1.99 9.15
C LEU A 134 5.43 -1.40 9.95
N ARG A 135 4.40 -2.19 10.21
CA ARG A 135 3.29 -1.80 11.07
C ARG A 135 3.66 -2.16 12.51
N TRP A 136 4.42 -1.27 13.13
CA TRP A 136 4.88 -1.49 14.48
C TRP A 136 3.79 -1.18 15.50
N GLU A 137 3.39 -2.20 16.25
CA GLU A 137 2.57 -2.05 17.45
C GLU A 137 3.41 -1.42 18.55
N THR A 138 3.10 -0.18 18.95
CA THR A 138 3.98 0.67 19.76
C THR A 138 4.26 0.15 21.18
N PHE A 139 3.50 -0.83 21.63
CA PHE A 139 3.73 -1.57 22.89
C PHE A 139 4.71 -2.75 22.72
N THR A 140 5.17 -3.04 21.51
CA THR A 140 6.11 -4.13 21.22
C THR A 140 7.55 -3.63 21.31
N HIS A 141 8.02 -3.35 22.51
CA HIS A 141 9.35 -2.77 22.74
C HIS A 141 10.49 -3.72 22.35
N ASP A 142 10.29 -5.03 22.45
CA ASP A 142 11.28 -6.04 22.09
C ASP A 142 11.64 -6.03 20.59
N ALA A 143 10.77 -5.46 19.73
CA ALA A 143 11.03 -5.34 18.31
C ALA A 143 11.97 -4.17 17.94
N ILE A 144 12.26 -3.24 18.84
CA ILE A 144 13.00 -2.01 18.52
C ILE A 144 14.39 -2.30 17.95
N HIS A 145 15.05 -3.33 18.47
CA HIS A 145 16.36 -3.74 17.95
C HIS A 145 16.28 -4.25 16.50
N ASP A 146 15.27 -5.04 16.19
CA ASP A 146 15.02 -5.55 14.83
C ASP A 146 14.67 -4.40 13.88
N ILE A 147 13.78 -3.51 14.27
CA ILE A 147 13.41 -2.31 13.52
C ILE A 147 14.66 -1.47 13.19
N ALA A 148 15.53 -1.25 14.18
CA ALA A 148 16.80 -0.53 13.97
C ALA A 148 17.72 -1.21 12.94
N GLY A 149 17.70 -2.54 12.86
CA GLY A 149 18.37 -3.32 11.83
C GLY A 149 17.73 -3.17 10.46
N TRP A 150 16.40 -3.32 10.39
CA TRP A 150 15.63 -3.28 9.14
C TRP A 150 15.63 -1.90 8.49
N LEU A 151 15.65 -0.81 9.25
CA LEU A 151 15.74 0.55 8.72
C LEU A 151 17.04 0.83 7.94
N ARG A 152 18.06 -0.06 8.02
CA ARG A 152 19.31 0.03 7.25
C ARG A 152 19.27 -0.72 5.93
N LEU A 153 18.19 -1.43 5.65
CA LEU A 153 18.03 -2.19 4.40
C LEU A 153 17.84 -1.26 3.19
N ASP A 154 18.16 -1.76 2.02
CA ASP A 154 17.87 -1.12 0.74
C ASP A 154 16.92 -2.03 -0.06
N PRO A 155 15.73 -1.53 -0.42
CA PRO A 155 15.16 -0.25 -0.03
C PRO A 155 14.78 -0.20 1.46
N THR A 156 14.96 0.99 2.05
CA THR A 156 14.54 1.26 3.43
C THR A 156 13.03 1.05 3.57
N PRO A 157 12.56 0.27 4.55
CA PRO A 157 11.14 0.12 4.80
C PRO A 157 10.52 1.42 5.33
N ALA A 158 9.25 1.65 5.01
CA ALA A 158 8.44 2.64 5.70
C ALA A 158 8.03 2.10 7.08
N ILE A 159 7.63 2.97 8.01
CA ILE A 159 7.16 2.55 9.32
C ILE A 159 5.85 3.26 9.70
N ALA A 160 4.85 2.47 10.05
CA ALA A 160 3.57 2.94 10.59
C ALA A 160 3.50 2.63 12.09
N PHE A 161 3.12 3.64 12.87
CA PHE A 161 2.99 3.55 14.32
C PHE A 161 1.55 3.18 14.67
N ASN A 162 1.34 1.99 15.20
CA ASN A 162 0.04 1.42 15.50
C ASN A 162 -0.18 1.29 17.00
N ASP A 163 -1.39 1.57 17.48
CA ASP A 163 -1.81 1.34 18.86
C ASP A 163 -3.13 0.58 18.93
N HIS A 164 -3.07 -0.71 18.70
CA HIS A 164 -4.20 -1.61 18.92
C HIS A 164 -4.26 -2.12 20.38
N THR A 165 -3.18 -2.00 21.13
CA THR A 165 -3.10 -2.44 22.54
C THR A 165 -4.03 -1.59 23.39
N THR A 166 -3.97 -0.27 23.29
CA THR A 166 -4.88 0.64 24.04
C THR A 166 -6.35 0.34 23.71
N LEU A 167 -6.66 0.13 22.43
CA LEU A 167 -8.01 -0.24 21.97
C LEU A 167 -8.43 -1.61 22.52
N GLY A 168 -7.55 -2.61 22.47
CA GLY A 168 -7.80 -3.95 23.01
C GLY A 168 -8.06 -3.95 24.51
N LEU A 169 -7.27 -3.19 25.28
CA LEU A 169 -7.47 -3.03 26.73
C LEU A 169 -8.79 -2.33 27.04
N ALA A 170 -9.21 -1.36 26.21
CA ALA A 170 -10.51 -0.71 26.35
C ALA A 170 -11.67 -1.69 26.07
N ASP A 171 -11.55 -2.50 25.01
CA ASP A 171 -12.51 -3.57 24.70
C ASP A 171 -12.60 -4.62 25.82
N LEU A 172 -11.46 -5.00 26.40
CA LEU A 172 -11.42 -5.92 27.55
C LEU A 172 -12.18 -5.34 28.76
N ARG A 173 -11.90 -4.08 29.12
CA ARG A 173 -12.57 -3.41 30.25
C ARG A 173 -14.08 -3.23 30.02
N SER A 174 -14.50 -3.03 28.78
CA SER A 174 -15.92 -2.88 28.42
C SER A 174 -16.65 -4.23 28.24
N GLY A 175 -15.95 -5.36 28.35
CA GLY A 175 -16.51 -6.68 28.15
C GLY A 175 -16.84 -7.04 26.70
N ASN A 176 -16.21 -6.38 25.71
CA ASN A 176 -16.39 -6.65 24.29
C ASN A 176 -15.63 -7.92 23.85
N ALA A 177 -16.03 -9.05 24.41
CA ALA A 177 -15.37 -10.34 24.19
C ALA A 177 -15.34 -10.78 22.71
N ARG A 178 -16.35 -10.38 21.90
CA ARG A 178 -16.42 -10.81 20.49
C ARG A 178 -15.27 -10.29 19.64
N LYS A 179 -14.77 -9.09 19.91
CA LYS A 179 -13.66 -8.52 19.15
C LYS A 179 -12.35 -9.19 19.54
N LEU A 180 -12.13 -9.37 20.83
CA LEU A 180 -10.96 -10.06 21.36
C LEU A 180 -10.90 -11.52 20.92
N ASP A 181 -12.03 -12.23 20.90
CA ASP A 181 -12.12 -13.61 20.41
C ASP A 181 -11.70 -13.73 18.93
N ARG A 182 -12.15 -12.80 18.09
CA ARG A 182 -11.70 -12.74 16.66
C ARG A 182 -10.19 -12.52 16.54
N TRP A 183 -9.62 -11.68 17.39
CA TRP A 183 -8.18 -11.46 17.39
C TRP A 183 -7.40 -12.67 17.87
N ALA A 184 -7.87 -13.33 18.94
CA ALA A 184 -7.31 -14.59 19.43
C ALA A 184 -7.36 -15.69 18.36
N GLN A 185 -8.49 -15.85 17.67
CA GLN A 185 -8.64 -16.80 16.56
C GLN A 185 -7.65 -16.51 15.42
N ARG A 186 -7.48 -15.23 15.02
CA ARG A 186 -6.48 -14.82 14.03
C ARG A 186 -5.06 -15.15 14.50
N ALA A 187 -4.74 -14.90 15.77
CA ALA A 187 -3.45 -15.21 16.37
C ALA A 187 -3.22 -16.71 16.58
N GLY A 188 -4.26 -17.56 16.41
CA GLY A 188 -4.16 -19.02 16.57
C GLY A 188 -4.05 -19.48 18.02
N VAL A 189 -4.54 -18.68 18.98
CA VAL A 189 -4.48 -18.96 20.42
C VAL A 189 -5.86 -18.92 21.08
N SER A 190 -5.96 -19.38 22.32
CA SER A 190 -7.19 -19.22 23.11
C SER A 190 -7.44 -17.75 23.47
N LEU A 191 -8.70 -17.40 23.76
CA LEU A 191 -9.03 -16.05 24.24
C LEU A 191 -8.28 -15.70 25.53
N ASP A 192 -8.16 -16.65 26.44
CA ASP A 192 -7.47 -16.45 27.72
C ASP A 192 -5.98 -16.17 27.52
N ASP A 193 -5.31 -16.93 26.64
CA ASP A 193 -3.90 -16.69 26.29
C ASP A 193 -3.72 -15.33 25.59
N TYR A 194 -4.64 -14.97 24.68
CA TYR A 194 -4.60 -13.68 24.00
C TYR A 194 -4.73 -12.52 25.00
N VAL A 195 -5.69 -12.62 25.92
CA VAL A 195 -5.91 -11.61 26.96
C VAL A 195 -4.69 -11.49 27.88
N ALA A 196 -4.08 -12.60 28.27
CA ALA A 196 -2.84 -12.57 29.06
C ALA A 196 -1.70 -11.84 28.34
N CYS A 197 -1.51 -12.06 27.03
CA CYS A 197 -0.54 -11.34 26.21
C CYS A 197 -0.86 -9.84 26.12
N LEU A 198 -2.14 -9.48 25.91
CA LEU A 198 -2.62 -8.10 25.84
C LEU A 198 -2.38 -7.34 27.17
N GLU A 199 -2.68 -7.98 28.30
CA GLU A 199 -2.45 -7.40 29.63
C GLU A 199 -0.95 -7.20 29.89
N ALA A 200 -0.11 -8.20 29.58
CA ALA A 200 1.33 -8.11 29.70
C ALA A 200 1.92 -6.99 28.83
N ALA A 201 1.44 -6.84 27.59
CA ALA A 201 1.82 -5.70 26.73
C ALA A 201 1.39 -4.37 27.37
N GLY A 202 0.19 -4.30 27.93
CA GLY A 202 -0.35 -3.11 28.60
C GLY A 202 0.46 -2.65 29.81
N GLU A 203 1.19 -3.54 30.49
CA GLU A 203 2.08 -3.19 31.59
C GLU A 203 3.25 -2.28 31.16
N GLN A 204 3.59 -2.29 29.87
CA GLN A 204 4.65 -1.45 29.29
C GLN A 204 4.19 -0.01 28.98
N SER A 205 2.94 0.34 29.25
CA SER A 205 2.32 1.61 28.86
C SER A 205 3.08 2.87 29.33
N GLY A 206 3.78 2.81 30.47
CA GLY A 206 4.52 3.94 31.04
C GLY A 206 5.70 4.44 30.21
N ASP A 207 6.21 3.66 29.24
CA ASP A 207 7.39 3.99 28.41
C ASP A 207 7.07 4.16 26.91
N VAL A 208 5.84 3.92 26.50
CA VAL A 208 5.43 3.91 25.06
C VAL A 208 5.79 5.22 24.36
N ALA A 209 5.50 6.37 24.96
CA ALA A 209 5.81 7.66 24.35
C ALA A 209 7.33 7.87 24.13
N GLY A 210 8.16 7.44 25.07
CA GLY A 210 9.62 7.46 24.94
C GLY A 210 10.10 6.56 23.79
N ARG A 211 9.53 5.36 23.68
CA ARG A 211 9.86 4.40 22.62
C ARG A 211 9.42 4.86 21.23
N ILE A 212 8.24 5.48 21.12
CA ILE A 212 7.81 6.13 19.88
C ILE A 212 8.81 7.18 19.44
N GLY A 213 9.26 8.06 20.34
CA GLY A 213 10.28 9.08 20.05
C GLY A 213 11.63 8.47 19.63
N GLU A 214 12.06 7.40 20.28
CA GLU A 214 13.29 6.66 19.93
C GLU A 214 13.23 6.07 18.51
N VAL A 215 12.15 5.36 18.18
CA VAL A 215 11.95 4.74 16.87
C VAL A 215 11.78 5.80 15.78
N ALA A 216 11.03 6.88 16.04
CA ALA A 216 10.90 7.99 15.10
C ALA A 216 12.24 8.66 14.80
N ALA A 217 13.09 8.87 15.82
CA ALA A 217 14.43 9.39 15.63
C ALA A 217 15.34 8.44 14.84
N MET A 218 15.18 7.12 14.99
CA MET A 218 15.89 6.13 14.17
C MET A 218 15.39 6.17 12.71
N ALA A 219 14.08 6.19 12.49
CA ALA A 219 13.48 6.26 11.16
C ALA A 219 13.95 7.53 10.40
N ALA A 220 13.94 8.69 11.08
CA ALA A 220 14.42 9.94 10.50
C ALA A 220 15.90 9.91 10.08
N ARG A 221 16.77 9.20 10.81
CA ARG A 221 18.19 9.06 10.43
C ARG A 221 18.44 8.22 9.18
N HIS A 222 17.46 7.43 8.78
CA HIS A 222 17.52 6.57 7.61
C HIS A 222 16.55 7.04 6.49
N ASP A 223 16.03 8.28 6.58
CA ASP A 223 15.08 8.85 5.64
C ASP A 223 13.84 7.96 5.40
N ALA A 224 13.49 7.14 6.40
CA ALA A 224 12.32 6.27 6.32
C ALA A 224 11.03 7.07 6.41
N VAL A 225 10.08 6.77 5.54
CA VAL A 225 8.74 7.38 5.60
C VAL A 225 8.02 6.90 6.84
N MET A 226 7.52 7.85 7.64
CA MET A 226 6.77 7.58 8.87
C MET A 226 5.29 7.89 8.68
N LEU A 227 4.44 6.92 9.07
CA LEU A 227 2.99 7.02 8.99
C LEU A 227 2.39 6.94 10.40
N SER A 228 1.34 7.72 10.66
CA SER A 228 0.43 7.46 11.79
C SER A 228 -0.70 6.54 11.35
N HIS A 229 -1.34 5.85 12.27
CA HIS A 229 -2.41 4.90 11.94
C HIS A 229 -3.59 5.07 12.89
N ASP A 230 -4.83 5.06 12.35
CA ASP A 230 -6.10 5.09 13.10
C ASP A 230 -6.26 6.27 14.07
N GLU A 231 -5.69 7.43 13.78
CA GLU A 231 -5.83 8.63 14.61
C GLU A 231 -7.30 9.05 14.75
N GLN A 232 -7.69 9.42 15.97
CA GLN A 232 -9.07 9.75 16.33
C GLN A 232 -9.31 11.25 16.46
N THR A 233 -8.28 12.03 16.71
CA THR A 233 -8.39 13.48 16.96
C THR A 233 -7.36 14.30 16.19
N ALA A 234 -7.72 15.55 15.85
CA ALA A 234 -6.77 16.49 15.26
C ALA A 234 -5.56 16.80 16.16
N SER A 235 -5.70 16.59 17.48
CA SER A 235 -4.59 16.75 18.44
C SER A 235 -3.57 15.64 18.29
N GLU A 236 -4.01 14.38 18.11
CA GLU A 236 -3.13 13.25 17.82
C GLU A 236 -2.39 13.47 16.51
N ARG A 237 -3.10 13.91 15.41
CA ARG A 237 -2.46 14.22 14.13
C ARG A 237 -1.34 15.26 14.28
N ARG A 238 -1.57 16.34 15.04
CA ARG A 238 -0.54 17.35 15.29
C ARG A 238 0.66 16.78 16.05
N ALA A 239 0.41 16.02 17.10
CA ALA A 239 1.47 15.35 17.86
C ALA A 239 2.31 14.40 17.00
N SER A 240 1.68 13.59 16.15
CA SER A 240 2.38 12.70 15.21
C SER A 240 3.23 13.49 14.19
N ARG A 241 2.72 14.62 13.70
CA ARG A 241 3.46 15.53 12.82
C ARG A 241 4.72 16.08 13.48
N GLU A 242 4.66 16.46 14.77
CA GLU A 242 5.80 16.99 15.52
C GLU A 242 6.97 16.02 15.59
N ILE A 243 6.71 14.71 15.61
CA ILE A 243 7.73 13.67 15.61
C ILE A 243 8.08 13.15 14.21
N GLY A 244 7.56 13.76 13.15
CA GLY A 244 7.97 13.53 11.77
C GLY A 244 7.06 12.62 10.94
N MET A 245 5.93 12.17 11.45
CA MET A 245 4.96 11.41 10.66
C MET A 245 4.26 12.33 9.66
N ARG A 246 4.44 12.09 8.36
CA ARG A 246 3.92 12.93 7.27
C ARG A 246 2.80 12.30 6.48
N VAL A 247 2.46 11.06 6.76
CA VAL A 247 1.36 10.34 6.14
C VAL A 247 0.36 9.94 7.20
N CYS A 248 -0.89 10.37 7.04
CA CYS A 248 -2.00 10.06 7.92
C CYS A 248 -2.76 8.85 7.35
N GLU A 249 -2.61 7.68 7.97
CA GLU A 249 -3.18 6.44 7.48
C GLU A 249 -4.44 6.06 8.23
N PHE A 250 -5.54 5.83 7.50
CA PHE A 250 -6.86 5.42 7.99
C PHE A 250 -7.43 6.28 9.13
N PRO A 251 -7.43 7.63 9.02
CA PRO A 251 -8.00 8.48 10.07
C PRO A 251 -9.44 8.08 10.39
N LEU A 252 -9.77 7.99 11.67
CA LEU A 252 -11.10 7.56 12.11
C LEU A 252 -12.13 8.70 12.12
N ALA A 253 -11.67 9.96 12.15
CA ALA A 253 -12.52 11.14 12.17
C ALA A 253 -12.20 12.11 11.03
N ARG A 254 -13.23 12.79 10.53
CA ARG A 254 -13.11 13.77 9.44
C ARG A 254 -12.16 14.92 9.79
N GLU A 255 -12.17 15.36 11.02
CA GLU A 255 -11.29 16.44 11.53
C GLU A 255 -9.81 16.08 11.47
N VAL A 256 -9.47 14.79 11.63
CA VAL A 256 -8.09 14.30 11.49
C VAL A 256 -7.62 14.42 10.05
N ALA A 257 -8.42 13.94 9.10
CA ALA A 257 -8.11 14.06 7.68
C ALA A 257 -8.01 15.52 7.23
N ALA A 258 -8.92 16.39 7.72
CA ALA A 258 -8.89 17.82 7.42
C ALA A 258 -7.63 18.51 7.99
N GLU A 259 -7.21 18.16 9.20
CA GLU A 259 -5.97 18.66 9.83
C GLU A 259 -4.73 18.24 9.03
N ALA A 260 -4.69 16.97 8.55
CA ALA A 260 -3.59 16.46 7.74
C ALA A 260 -3.51 17.20 6.38
N VAL A 261 -4.63 17.29 5.66
CA VAL A 261 -4.68 17.95 4.34
C VAL A 261 -4.35 19.45 4.47
N ALA A 262 -4.85 20.14 5.49
CA ALA A 262 -4.54 21.55 5.74
C ALA A 262 -3.04 21.80 5.96
N ALA A 263 -2.31 20.80 6.46
CA ALA A 263 -0.86 20.85 6.62
C ALA A 263 -0.08 20.37 5.39
N GLY A 264 -0.75 20.01 4.29
CA GLY A 264 -0.12 19.50 3.07
C GLY A 264 0.35 18.05 3.18
N GLU A 265 -0.21 17.28 4.12
CA GLU A 265 0.14 15.87 4.33
C GLU A 265 -0.78 14.96 3.51
N HIS A 266 -0.29 13.76 3.20
CA HIS A 266 -1.10 12.76 2.54
C HIS A 266 -2.02 12.03 3.51
N VAL A 267 -3.26 11.77 3.05
CA VAL A 267 -4.26 11.00 3.79
C VAL A 267 -4.58 9.74 3.01
N VAL A 268 -4.31 8.58 3.62
CA VAL A 268 -4.53 7.26 3.04
C VAL A 268 -5.86 6.69 3.52
N MET A 269 -6.68 6.20 2.58
CA MET A 269 -7.91 5.47 2.90
C MET A 269 -7.99 4.16 2.12
N GLY A 270 -8.70 3.17 2.67
CA GLY A 270 -8.86 1.87 2.04
C GLY A 270 -9.76 1.91 0.79
N ALA A 271 -9.24 1.46 -0.34
CA ALA A 271 -10.02 1.28 -1.57
C ALA A 271 -11.23 0.33 -1.42
N PRO A 272 -11.18 -0.73 -0.57
CA PRO A 272 -12.37 -1.55 -0.28
C PRO A 272 -13.55 -0.75 0.28
N ASN A 273 -13.31 0.35 1.00
CA ASN A 273 -14.35 1.24 1.51
C ASN A 273 -15.14 1.90 0.34
N VAL A 274 -14.46 2.36 -0.72
CA VAL A 274 -15.10 2.89 -1.93
C VAL A 274 -15.95 1.81 -2.62
N ILE A 275 -15.41 0.58 -2.74
CA ILE A 275 -16.11 -0.51 -3.42
C ILE A 275 -17.38 -0.94 -2.69
N ARG A 276 -17.31 -1.02 -1.37
CA ARG A 276 -18.43 -1.44 -0.52
C ARG A 276 -19.52 -0.36 -0.36
N GLY A 277 -19.18 0.90 -0.68
CA GLY A 277 -20.09 2.04 -0.51
C GLY A 277 -20.15 2.56 0.92
N GLY A 278 -19.07 2.42 1.69
CA GLY A 278 -18.93 2.91 3.05
C GLY A 278 -18.03 2.05 3.92
N SER A 279 -17.70 2.59 5.11
CA SER A 279 -16.90 1.88 6.11
C SER A 279 -17.70 0.74 6.76
N HIS A 280 -17.05 -0.40 6.98
CA HIS A 280 -17.64 -1.52 7.73
C HIS A 280 -17.64 -1.30 9.24
N THR A 281 -16.89 -0.31 9.71
CA THR A 281 -16.82 0.09 11.13
C THR A 281 -17.67 1.29 11.47
N GLY A 282 -18.35 1.91 10.46
CA GLY A 282 -19.07 3.16 10.63
C GLY A 282 -18.18 4.41 10.62
N ALA A 283 -16.88 4.26 10.30
CA ALA A 283 -15.95 5.37 10.10
C ALA A 283 -16.26 6.14 8.78
N MET A 284 -15.48 7.19 8.51
CA MET A 284 -15.65 8.06 7.34
C MET A 284 -15.69 7.26 6.01
N SER A 285 -16.61 7.64 5.12
CA SER A 285 -16.66 7.09 3.76
C SER A 285 -15.46 7.59 2.96
N ALA A 286 -14.70 6.66 2.34
CA ALA A 286 -13.58 7.03 1.49
C ALA A 286 -14.04 7.79 0.23
N GLU A 287 -15.20 7.45 -0.35
CA GLU A 287 -15.77 8.18 -1.48
C GLU A 287 -16.10 9.63 -1.12
N ASP A 288 -16.74 9.86 0.04
CA ASP A 288 -17.04 11.21 0.50
C ASP A 288 -15.76 11.98 0.83
N ALA A 289 -14.76 11.32 1.44
CA ALA A 289 -13.47 11.93 1.69
C ALA A 289 -12.74 12.34 0.41
N VAL A 290 -12.79 11.53 -0.66
CA VAL A 290 -12.24 11.91 -1.98
C VAL A 290 -13.00 13.10 -2.55
N ARG A 291 -14.34 13.08 -2.52
CA ARG A 291 -15.19 14.18 -3.02
C ARG A 291 -14.90 15.50 -2.34
N ASP A 292 -14.60 15.45 -1.06
CA ASP A 292 -14.32 16.63 -0.23
C ASP A 292 -12.84 17.02 -0.18
N GLY A 293 -11.98 16.30 -0.95
CA GLY A 293 -10.53 16.55 -0.99
C GLY A 293 -9.79 16.17 0.29
N LEU A 294 -10.36 15.30 1.12
CA LEU A 294 -9.80 14.82 2.39
C LEU A 294 -9.08 13.47 2.27
N CYS A 295 -9.19 12.78 1.15
CA CYS A 295 -8.43 11.57 0.83
C CYS A 295 -7.54 11.86 -0.37
N THR A 296 -6.24 11.68 -0.23
CA THR A 296 -5.27 11.94 -1.29
C THR A 296 -4.62 10.67 -1.82
N VAL A 297 -4.75 9.54 -1.11
CA VAL A 297 -4.18 8.23 -1.44
C VAL A 297 -5.21 7.14 -1.14
N LEU A 298 -5.34 6.18 -2.06
CA LEU A 298 -6.07 4.94 -1.81
C LEU A 298 -5.07 3.78 -1.69
N ALA A 299 -5.30 2.90 -0.71
CA ALA A 299 -4.54 1.69 -0.46
C ALA A 299 -5.41 0.45 -0.64
N SER A 300 -4.81 -0.69 -1.01
CA SER A 300 -5.56 -1.93 -1.25
C SER A 300 -6.08 -2.58 0.03
N ASP A 301 -5.42 -2.32 1.15
CA ASP A 301 -5.75 -2.92 2.43
C ASP A 301 -5.72 -4.46 2.30
N TYR A 302 -6.80 -5.15 2.58
CA TYR A 302 -6.92 -6.62 2.49
C TYR A 302 -7.29 -7.15 1.08
N HIS A 303 -7.33 -6.29 0.01
CA HIS A 303 -7.86 -6.72 -1.29
C HIS A 303 -7.22 -5.96 -2.47
N TYR A 304 -6.17 -6.52 -3.08
CA TYR A 304 -5.43 -5.89 -4.19
C TYR A 304 -6.30 -5.40 -5.36
N PRO A 305 -7.32 -6.14 -5.84
CA PRO A 305 -8.15 -5.68 -6.95
C PRO A 305 -8.92 -4.39 -6.67
N SER A 306 -9.06 -4.01 -5.40
CA SER A 306 -9.87 -2.84 -5.01
C SER A 306 -9.34 -1.53 -5.54
N LEU A 307 -8.03 -1.36 -5.75
CA LEU A 307 -7.46 -0.10 -6.23
C LEU A 307 -7.97 0.28 -7.63
N LEU A 308 -7.87 -0.63 -8.60
CA LEU A 308 -8.38 -0.40 -9.94
C LEU A 308 -9.90 -0.17 -9.95
N HIS A 309 -10.65 -1.01 -9.22
CA HIS A 309 -12.10 -0.90 -9.16
C HIS A 309 -12.59 0.32 -8.39
N ALA A 310 -11.85 0.80 -7.39
CA ALA A 310 -12.19 2.04 -6.69
C ALA A 310 -12.05 3.24 -7.63
N ALA A 311 -10.96 3.33 -8.40
CA ALA A 311 -10.78 4.38 -9.39
C ALA A 311 -11.89 4.35 -10.44
N GLU A 312 -12.25 3.18 -10.99
CA GLU A 312 -13.37 3.01 -11.92
C GLU A 312 -14.69 3.52 -11.31
N ARG A 313 -15.01 3.13 -10.08
CA ARG A 313 -16.26 3.53 -9.41
C ARG A 313 -16.32 5.01 -9.11
N LEU A 314 -15.22 5.63 -8.68
CA LEU A 314 -15.17 7.07 -8.42
C LEU A 314 -15.46 7.87 -9.71
N VAL A 315 -14.85 7.47 -10.83
CA VAL A 315 -15.10 8.07 -12.15
C VAL A 315 -16.55 7.85 -12.58
N ALA A 316 -17.05 6.61 -12.51
CA ALA A 316 -18.42 6.27 -12.91
C ALA A 316 -19.49 7.00 -12.08
N ARG A 317 -19.20 7.33 -10.82
CA ARG A 317 -20.09 8.09 -9.92
C ARG A 317 -19.89 9.60 -10.00
N GLY A 318 -19.03 10.09 -10.90
CA GLY A 318 -18.78 11.52 -11.10
C GLY A 318 -18.10 12.21 -9.92
N VAL A 319 -17.32 11.46 -9.12
CA VAL A 319 -16.54 12.05 -8.00
C VAL A 319 -15.40 12.88 -8.55
N GLY A 320 -14.79 12.46 -9.67
CA GLY A 320 -13.76 13.22 -10.38
C GLY A 320 -13.49 12.66 -11.79
N PRO A 321 -12.80 13.42 -12.65
CA PRO A 321 -12.35 12.91 -13.95
C PRO A 321 -11.26 11.84 -13.76
N LEU A 322 -11.07 10.99 -14.78
CA LEU A 322 -10.09 9.90 -14.72
C LEU A 322 -8.69 10.40 -14.32
N ALA A 323 -8.21 11.47 -14.91
CA ALA A 323 -6.87 12.01 -14.61
C ALA A 323 -6.69 12.33 -13.12
N ALA A 324 -7.63 13.07 -12.52
CA ALA A 324 -7.57 13.41 -11.08
C ALA A 324 -7.77 12.19 -10.18
N THR A 325 -8.71 11.30 -10.53
CA THR A 325 -8.96 10.09 -9.75
C THR A 325 -7.76 9.14 -9.79
N TRP A 326 -7.06 9.09 -10.92
CA TRP A 326 -5.89 8.21 -11.09
C TRP A 326 -4.71 8.61 -10.22
N THR A 327 -4.58 9.89 -9.86
CA THR A 327 -3.52 10.34 -8.93
C THR A 327 -3.61 9.67 -7.56
N LEU A 328 -4.81 9.29 -7.12
CA LEU A 328 -5.05 8.63 -5.83
C LEU A 328 -4.40 7.24 -5.72
N VAL A 329 -4.09 6.61 -6.85
CA VAL A 329 -3.51 5.27 -6.92
C VAL A 329 -2.15 5.23 -7.63
N SER A 330 -1.61 6.37 -8.08
CA SER A 330 -0.34 6.43 -8.80
C SER A 330 0.60 7.53 -8.30
N ALA A 331 0.40 8.78 -8.70
CA ALA A 331 1.31 9.88 -8.39
C ALA A 331 1.33 10.22 -6.90
N ASN A 332 0.17 10.32 -6.25
CA ASN A 332 0.10 10.68 -4.84
C ASN A 332 0.67 9.56 -3.93
N PRO A 333 0.35 8.26 -4.13
CA PRO A 333 1.01 7.18 -3.40
C PRO A 333 2.54 7.19 -3.60
N ALA A 334 3.02 7.38 -4.83
CA ALA A 334 4.45 7.48 -5.08
C ALA A 334 5.09 8.62 -4.29
N ALA A 335 4.50 9.82 -4.36
CA ALA A 335 4.98 11.01 -3.62
C ALA A 335 4.92 10.81 -2.10
N SER A 336 3.83 10.21 -1.57
CA SER A 336 3.68 9.96 -0.13
C SER A 336 4.75 9.02 0.43
N MET A 337 5.29 8.14 -0.42
CA MET A 337 6.32 7.18 -0.06
C MET A 337 7.73 7.59 -0.53
N GLY A 338 7.91 8.83 -0.98
CA GLY A 338 9.21 9.36 -1.42
C GLY A 338 9.75 8.69 -2.68
N LEU A 339 8.88 8.20 -3.57
CA LEU A 339 9.27 7.52 -4.82
C LEU A 339 9.22 8.49 -6.00
N ASP A 340 10.33 9.19 -6.25
CA ASP A 340 10.41 10.23 -7.29
C ASP A 340 10.56 9.67 -8.71
N ASP A 341 10.86 8.37 -8.85
CA ASP A 341 11.15 7.71 -10.13
C ASP A 341 9.93 7.08 -10.81
N ARG A 342 8.73 7.20 -10.24
CA ARG A 342 7.49 6.56 -10.72
C ARG A 342 6.25 7.44 -10.48
N GLY A 343 5.05 6.92 -10.76
CA GLY A 343 3.78 7.64 -10.57
C GLY A 343 3.42 8.59 -11.72
N ALA A 344 4.29 8.76 -12.71
CA ALA A 344 4.04 9.53 -13.93
C ALA A 344 4.73 8.89 -15.15
N ILE A 345 4.21 9.16 -16.36
CA ILE A 345 4.81 8.73 -17.62
C ILE A 345 5.70 9.87 -18.13
N GLU A 346 6.98 9.80 -17.80
CA GLU A 346 8.00 10.78 -18.18
C GLU A 346 9.32 10.10 -18.53
N PRO A 347 10.09 10.63 -19.46
CA PRO A 347 11.43 10.11 -19.75
C PRO A 347 12.31 9.99 -18.49
N CYS A 348 13.16 9.00 -18.50
CA CYS A 348 14.07 8.62 -17.40
C CYS A 348 13.41 8.03 -16.15
N ARG A 349 12.08 8.07 -16.01
CA ARG A 349 11.40 7.39 -14.93
C ARG A 349 11.40 5.87 -15.13
N ARG A 350 11.22 5.13 -14.07
CA ARG A 350 10.97 3.69 -14.08
C ARG A 350 9.76 3.39 -14.97
N ALA A 351 9.89 2.40 -15.82
CA ALA A 351 8.79 1.99 -16.71
C ALA A 351 7.75 1.16 -15.93
N ASP A 352 6.92 1.85 -15.16
CA ASP A 352 5.76 1.32 -14.45
C ASP A 352 4.50 1.88 -15.11
N ILE A 353 3.88 1.09 -15.97
CA ILE A 353 2.82 1.53 -16.89
C ILE A 353 1.70 0.50 -16.94
N ILE A 354 0.46 0.94 -17.06
CA ILE A 354 -0.66 0.07 -17.41
C ILE A 354 -1.37 0.56 -18.66
N VAL A 355 -2.00 -0.38 -19.36
CA VAL A 355 -2.89 -0.10 -20.48
C VAL A 355 -4.28 -0.61 -20.17
N LEU A 356 -5.26 0.30 -20.17
CA LEU A 356 -6.65 0.00 -19.91
C LEU A 356 -7.51 0.13 -21.18
N ASP A 357 -8.45 -0.80 -21.33
CA ASP A 357 -9.60 -0.67 -22.21
C ASP A 357 -10.78 -0.15 -21.38
N CYS A 358 -11.18 1.09 -21.65
CA CYS A 358 -12.29 1.77 -20.95
C CYS A 358 -13.56 1.88 -21.83
N SER A 359 -13.67 1.08 -22.89
CA SER A 359 -14.85 1.08 -23.81
C SER A 359 -16.13 0.52 -23.15
N GLY A 360 -16.01 -0.09 -22.00
CA GLY A 360 -17.04 -0.65 -21.13
C GLY A 360 -16.56 -0.67 -19.69
N PRO A 361 -16.92 -1.68 -18.87
CA PRO A 361 -16.24 -1.91 -17.61
C PRO A 361 -14.74 -1.98 -17.83
N TRP A 362 -13.97 -1.31 -16.97
CA TRP A 362 -12.52 -1.20 -17.19
C TRP A 362 -11.84 -2.55 -17.21
N ARG A 363 -10.99 -2.74 -18.17
CA ARG A 363 -10.24 -3.97 -18.33
C ARG A 363 -8.75 -3.66 -18.48
N LEU A 364 -7.96 -4.21 -17.59
CA LEU A 364 -6.51 -4.17 -17.68
C LEU A 364 -6.06 -5.05 -18.86
N VAL A 365 -5.26 -4.50 -19.76
CA VAL A 365 -4.75 -5.19 -20.96
C VAL A 365 -3.28 -5.53 -20.81
N HIS A 366 -2.49 -4.58 -20.32
CA HIS A 366 -1.07 -4.74 -20.08
C HIS A 366 -0.68 -4.09 -18.75
N THR A 367 0.27 -4.72 -18.08
CA THR A 367 1.00 -4.13 -16.96
C THR A 367 2.50 -4.20 -17.28
N VAL A 368 3.19 -3.11 -17.07
CA VAL A 368 4.64 -3.02 -17.11
C VAL A 368 5.11 -2.65 -15.71
N ALA A 369 5.98 -3.46 -15.15
CA ALA A 369 6.61 -3.20 -13.86
C ALA A 369 8.14 -3.26 -14.03
N GLY A 370 8.82 -2.13 -13.83
CA GLY A 370 10.26 -2.04 -14.05
C GLY A 370 10.70 -2.42 -15.47
N GLY A 371 9.85 -2.18 -16.48
CA GLY A 371 10.10 -2.55 -17.86
C GLY A 371 9.73 -3.98 -18.25
N VAL A 372 9.29 -4.82 -17.29
CA VAL A 372 8.81 -6.18 -17.58
C VAL A 372 7.34 -6.13 -17.97
N LEU A 373 7.06 -6.57 -19.20
CA LEU A 373 5.70 -6.55 -19.77
C LEU A 373 4.92 -7.82 -19.42
N THR A 374 3.76 -7.64 -18.81
CA THR A 374 2.75 -8.69 -18.64
C THR A 374 1.51 -8.37 -19.47
N THR A 375 1.08 -9.30 -20.31
CA THR A 375 -0.12 -9.16 -21.14
C THR A 375 -1.27 -9.99 -20.57
N LEU A 376 -2.40 -9.34 -20.31
CA LEU A 376 -3.58 -9.94 -19.71
C LEU A 376 -4.69 -10.09 -20.76
N GLY A 377 -4.81 -11.29 -21.33
CA GLY A 377 -5.93 -11.68 -22.18
C GLY A 377 -6.08 -10.87 -23.49
N ARG A 378 -5.77 -11.49 -24.63
CA ARG A 378 -6.25 -11.02 -25.94
C ARG A 378 -7.64 -11.64 -26.22
N ARG A 379 -8.66 -10.82 -26.51
CA ARG A 379 -9.75 -11.35 -27.37
C ARG A 379 -9.13 -11.59 -28.74
N LEU A 380 -9.13 -12.85 -29.17
CA LEU A 380 -8.88 -13.15 -30.57
C LEU A 380 -10.04 -12.48 -31.34
N SER A 381 -9.72 -11.49 -32.16
CA SER A 381 -10.68 -10.97 -33.14
C SER A 381 -11.03 -12.13 -34.08
N SER A 382 -12.30 -12.54 -34.07
CA SER A 382 -12.88 -13.45 -35.05
C SER A 382 -12.79 -12.84 -36.44
#